data_014ffac8b5a6e20503123a0666bba233
#
_entry.id   014ffac8b5a6e20503123a0666bba233
#
_cell.length_a   1.000
_cell.length_b   1.000
_cell.length_c   1.000
_cell.angle_alpha   90.00
_cell.angle_beta   90.00
_cell.angle_gamma   90.00
#
_symmetry.space_group_name_H-M   'P 1'
#
loop_
_entity.id
_entity.type
_entity.pdbx_description
1 polymer ?
#
loop_
_entity_poly.entity_id
_entity_poly.type
_entity_poly.pdbx_seq_one_letter_code
_entity_poly.pdbx_strand_id
1 'polypeptide(L)'
;MLFRTKTIDIYRPAAAFLAVVLTVFSLHLPTRAAGTGWYTPRAKDHRQPTFGADLRAVEPYGGYYMDHRHTAPDAEDKVVYLTFDAGYENGNVEKVLDALRAEGATGAFFILGHVAEKYPALTRRMADEGHLVCNHTYSHKNLCGASRETVAEELGKLETACLEGAGVTVAKYFRPPEGTFDTDMLKTVQDMGYKTVFWSFAYADWDNQKQPDPAAAKKKILDNLHNGAVILLHPTSATNAAILGDVLREMKARGYRFGTLDELTGGV
;
A
#
# COMPACT_ATOMS: atom_id res chain seq x y z
N MET A 1 -81.11 32.66 -65.77
CA MET A 1 -80.13 31.54 -65.54
C MET A 1 -79.13 32.02 -64.53
N LEU A 2 -79.32 31.56 -63.32
CA LEU A 2 -78.50 32.04 -62.13
C LEU A 2 -77.36 31.04 -61.88
N PHE A 3 -76.14 31.50 -61.98
CA PHE A 3 -74.94 30.77 -61.50
C PHE A 3 -74.65 31.15 -60.11
N ARG A 4 -74.73 30.19 -59.20
CA ARG A 4 -74.32 30.31 -57.78
C ARG A 4 -72.89 29.96 -57.66
N THR A 5 -72.05 30.91 -57.24
CA THR A 5 -70.68 30.69 -56.83
C THR A 5 -70.62 30.11 -55.43
N LYS A 6 -70.03 28.93 -55.25
CA LYS A 6 -69.67 28.32 -53.95
C LYS A 6 -68.35 28.88 -53.45
N THR A 7 -68.36 29.50 -52.30
CA THR A 7 -67.16 29.85 -51.52
C THR A 7 -66.59 28.61 -50.87
N ILE A 8 -65.31 28.36 -51.06
CA ILE A 8 -64.57 27.28 -50.43
C ILE A 8 -63.86 27.85 -49.19
N ASP A 9 -64.28 27.40 -48.00
CA ASP A 9 -63.61 27.66 -46.75
C ASP A 9 -62.29 26.87 -46.68
N ILE A 10 -61.19 27.62 -46.60
CA ILE A 10 -59.83 27.05 -46.42
C ILE A 10 -59.58 26.91 -44.90
N TYR A 11 -59.72 25.68 -44.38
CA TYR A 11 -59.24 25.36 -43.03
C TYR A 11 -57.74 25.53 -42.95
N ARG A 12 -57.25 26.43 -42.09
CA ARG A 12 -55.87 26.54 -41.66
C ARG A 12 -55.68 25.53 -40.51
N PRO A 13 -54.74 24.55 -40.57
CA PRO A 13 -54.35 23.77 -39.41
C PRO A 13 -53.45 24.64 -38.51
N ALA A 14 -53.82 24.78 -37.25
CA ALA A 14 -52.93 25.32 -36.22
C ALA A 14 -51.82 24.33 -35.94
N ALA A 15 -50.60 24.70 -36.31
CA ALA A 15 -49.40 23.93 -35.94
C ALA A 15 -49.14 24.12 -34.45
N ALA A 16 -49.47 23.07 -33.65
CA ALA A 16 -49.05 22.98 -32.27
C ALA A 16 -47.56 22.67 -32.23
N PHE A 17 -46.71 23.62 -31.88
CA PHE A 17 -45.30 23.40 -31.56
C PHE A 17 -45.22 22.68 -30.19
N LEU A 18 -44.95 21.38 -30.26
CA LEU A 18 -44.61 20.59 -29.09
C LEU A 18 -43.11 20.87 -28.74
N ALA A 19 -42.87 21.73 -27.77
CA ALA A 19 -41.52 21.95 -27.24
C ALA A 19 -41.11 20.76 -26.39
N VAL A 20 -40.34 19.83 -26.95
CA VAL A 20 -39.67 18.75 -26.19
C VAL A 20 -38.54 19.38 -25.41
N VAL A 21 -38.74 19.61 -24.12
CA VAL A 21 -37.68 19.95 -23.18
C VAL A 21 -36.86 18.70 -22.89
N LEU A 22 -35.76 18.50 -23.62
CA LEU A 22 -34.76 17.49 -23.30
C LEU A 22 -34.01 17.94 -22.04
N THR A 23 -34.44 17.50 -20.87
CA THR A 23 -33.66 17.55 -19.64
C THR A 23 -32.49 16.58 -19.79
N VAL A 24 -31.33 17.09 -20.16
CA VAL A 24 -30.06 16.36 -20.12
C VAL A 24 -29.71 16.15 -18.66
N PHE A 25 -30.09 15.02 -18.09
CA PHE A 25 -29.51 14.55 -16.84
C PHE A 25 -28.03 14.22 -17.13
N SER A 26 -27.14 15.15 -16.85
CA SER A 26 -25.72 14.86 -16.76
C SER A 26 -25.53 13.90 -15.59
N LEU A 27 -25.47 12.59 -15.88
CA LEU A 27 -24.94 11.62 -14.95
C LEU A 27 -23.48 11.98 -14.73
N HIS A 28 -23.22 12.77 -13.69
CA HIS A 28 -21.88 12.88 -13.15
C HIS A 28 -21.54 11.53 -12.55
N LEU A 29 -20.97 10.64 -13.36
CA LEU A 29 -20.23 9.51 -12.83
C LEU A 29 -19.09 10.14 -12.00
N PRO A 30 -18.97 9.80 -10.71
CA PRO A 30 -17.85 10.30 -9.94
C PRO A 30 -16.58 9.85 -10.64
N THR A 31 -15.85 10.79 -11.23
CA THR A 31 -14.49 10.51 -11.67
C THR A 31 -13.72 10.18 -10.42
N ARG A 32 -13.36 8.91 -10.29
CA ARG A 32 -12.52 8.42 -9.19
C ARG A 32 -11.30 9.33 -9.16
N ALA A 33 -11.07 10.02 -8.04
CA ALA A 33 -9.91 10.88 -7.89
C ALA A 33 -8.68 10.02 -8.17
N ALA A 34 -7.84 10.47 -9.11
CA ALA A 34 -6.56 9.83 -9.35
C ALA A 34 -5.73 10.03 -8.08
N GLY A 35 -5.46 8.95 -7.34
CA GLY A 35 -4.64 9.01 -6.13
C GLY A 35 -3.22 9.45 -6.45
N THR A 36 -2.51 9.91 -5.43
CA THR A 36 -1.07 10.17 -5.48
C THR A 36 -0.33 8.85 -5.34
N GLY A 37 0.59 8.55 -6.26
CA GLY A 37 1.47 7.39 -6.15
C GLY A 37 2.68 7.70 -5.26
N TRP A 38 2.99 6.81 -4.32
CA TRP A 38 4.17 6.92 -3.48
C TRP A 38 5.43 6.60 -4.28
N TYR A 39 6.47 7.41 -4.12
CA TYR A 39 7.80 7.16 -4.67
C TYR A 39 8.89 7.49 -3.65
N THR A 40 10.10 6.95 -3.83
CA THR A 40 11.21 7.18 -2.91
C THR A 40 12.32 7.98 -3.58
N PRO A 41 12.70 9.15 -3.04
CA PRO A 41 13.94 9.81 -3.39
C PRO A 41 15.12 8.93 -2.98
N ARG A 42 16.25 9.03 -3.68
CA ARG A 42 17.45 8.27 -3.33
C ARG A 42 18.13 8.86 -2.09
N ALA A 43 18.49 8.01 -1.15
CA ALA A 43 19.41 8.36 -0.10
C ALA A 43 20.81 8.67 -0.69
N LYS A 44 21.49 9.66 -0.16
CA LYS A 44 22.88 10.01 -0.49
C LYS A 44 23.72 10.00 0.77
N ASP A 45 24.89 9.41 0.69
CA ASP A 45 25.85 9.39 1.80
C ASP A 45 25.20 8.85 3.10
N HIS A 46 24.33 7.85 2.98
CA HIS A 46 23.57 7.25 4.08
C HIS A 46 22.73 8.25 4.91
N ARG A 47 22.39 9.41 4.32
CA ARG A 47 21.48 10.39 4.92
C ARG A 47 20.04 10.13 4.50
N GLN A 48 19.11 10.49 5.36
CA GLN A 48 17.68 10.38 5.06
C GLN A 48 17.35 11.16 3.79
N PRO A 49 16.57 10.56 2.86
CA PRO A 49 16.11 11.25 1.66
C PRO A 49 15.10 12.34 2.02
N THR A 50 15.05 13.41 1.23
CA THR A 50 14.07 14.48 1.38
C THR A 50 12.86 14.21 0.53
N PHE A 51 11.70 14.09 1.15
CA PHE A 51 10.40 13.89 0.49
C PHE A 51 9.75 15.23 0.16
N GLY A 52 9.07 15.30 -0.99
CA GLY A 52 8.30 16.46 -1.42
C GLY A 52 7.05 16.69 -0.54
N ALA A 53 6.48 17.89 -0.63
CA ALA A 53 5.29 18.25 0.14
C ALA A 53 4.06 17.39 -0.23
N ASP A 54 3.97 16.94 -1.48
CA ASP A 54 2.95 16.02 -2.00
C ASP A 54 2.94 14.68 -1.25
N LEU A 55 4.12 14.10 -0.97
CA LEU A 55 4.26 12.85 -0.23
C LEU A 55 4.14 13.07 1.29
N ARG A 56 4.69 14.17 1.81
CA ARG A 56 4.54 14.51 3.24
C ARG A 56 3.10 14.84 3.65
N ALA A 57 2.21 15.02 2.69
CA ALA A 57 0.77 15.16 2.94
C ALA A 57 0.14 13.97 3.69
N VAL A 58 0.84 12.84 3.82
CA VAL A 58 0.38 11.68 4.61
C VAL A 58 0.57 11.88 6.13
N GLU A 59 1.51 12.72 6.56
CA GLU A 59 1.88 12.90 7.97
C GLU A 59 0.71 13.30 8.89
N PRO A 60 -0.16 14.26 8.51
CA PRO A 60 -1.32 14.64 9.34
C PRO A 60 -2.35 13.51 9.53
N TYR A 61 -2.29 12.48 8.68
CA TYR A 61 -3.20 11.32 8.69
C TYR A 61 -2.55 10.07 9.29
N GLY A 62 -1.50 10.23 10.09
CA GLY A 62 -0.81 9.09 10.69
C GLY A 62 -0.09 8.23 9.65
N GLY A 63 0.48 8.84 8.61
CA GLY A 63 1.33 8.21 7.61
C GLY A 63 2.79 8.22 8.03
N TYR A 64 3.42 7.06 8.04
CA TYR A 64 4.82 6.85 8.42
C TYR A 64 5.59 6.27 7.24
N TYR A 65 6.77 6.77 6.98
CA TYR A 65 7.63 6.31 5.88
C TYR A 65 9.12 6.31 6.23
N MET A 66 9.47 6.92 7.36
CA MET A 66 10.85 7.07 7.83
C MET A 66 10.82 7.52 9.29
N ASP A 67 11.78 7.10 10.09
CA ASP A 67 11.91 7.57 11.47
C ASP A 67 12.74 8.86 11.54
N HIS A 68 12.05 9.98 11.71
CA HIS A 68 12.66 11.30 11.79
C HIS A 68 13.41 11.56 13.11
N ARG A 69 13.33 10.66 14.07
CA ARG A 69 14.10 10.74 15.34
C ARG A 69 15.54 10.25 15.15
N HIS A 70 15.78 9.40 14.15
CA HIS A 70 17.06 8.78 13.84
C HIS A 70 17.65 9.34 12.55
N THR A 71 18.15 10.59 12.56
CA THR A 71 18.57 11.29 11.34
C THR A 71 20.09 11.25 11.08
N ALA A 72 20.91 11.08 12.12
CA ALA A 72 22.35 11.10 11.98
C ALA A 72 22.89 9.78 11.38
N PRO A 73 23.68 9.83 10.29
CA PRO A 73 24.20 8.64 9.63
C PRO A 73 25.29 7.93 10.44
N ASP A 74 25.94 8.64 11.34
CA ASP A 74 27.06 8.23 12.20
C ASP A 74 26.65 8.04 13.67
N ALA A 75 25.34 8.06 13.98
CA ALA A 75 24.85 7.80 15.33
C ALA A 75 25.28 6.40 15.82
N GLU A 76 25.45 6.26 17.12
CA GLU A 76 25.69 4.96 17.77
C GLU A 76 24.44 4.06 17.68
N ASP A 77 23.24 4.64 17.84
CA ASP A 77 21.96 3.95 17.66
C ASP A 77 21.45 4.16 16.23
N LYS A 78 21.68 3.14 15.39
CA LYS A 78 21.16 3.09 14.02
C LYS A 78 20.09 2.03 13.91
N VAL A 79 18.92 2.42 13.40
CA VAL A 79 17.76 1.56 13.27
C VAL A 79 17.26 1.51 11.83
N VAL A 80 16.77 0.32 11.42
CA VAL A 80 16.01 0.13 10.19
C VAL A 80 14.76 -0.69 10.50
N TYR A 81 13.71 -0.46 9.74
CA TYR A 81 12.41 -1.12 9.85
C TYR A 81 12.17 -1.96 8.60
N LEU A 82 12.18 -3.30 8.78
CA LEU A 82 11.98 -4.24 7.68
C LEU A 82 10.50 -4.44 7.44
N THR A 83 10.05 -4.21 6.22
CA THR A 83 8.65 -4.40 5.84
C THR A 83 8.54 -5.19 4.55
N PHE A 84 7.53 -6.05 4.46
CA PHE A 84 7.35 -6.99 3.37
C PHE A 84 5.90 -6.96 2.87
N ASP A 85 5.69 -6.78 1.56
CA ASP A 85 4.37 -6.91 0.95
C ASP A 85 4.23 -8.31 0.36
N ALA A 86 3.35 -9.12 0.98
CA ALA A 86 3.19 -10.54 0.66
C ALA A 86 1.80 -10.82 0.08
N GLY A 87 1.69 -10.91 -1.25
CA GLY A 87 0.44 -11.19 -1.95
C GLY A 87 0.14 -12.68 -2.13
N TYR A 88 1.16 -13.55 -2.11
CA TYR A 88 1.06 -14.99 -2.30
C TYR A 88 2.34 -15.69 -1.81
N GLU A 89 2.36 -17.03 -1.85
CA GLU A 89 3.54 -17.86 -1.56
C GLU A 89 3.98 -18.60 -2.84
N ASN A 90 5.28 -18.62 -3.07
CA ASN A 90 5.92 -19.32 -4.20
C ASN A 90 7.20 -20.08 -3.80
N GLY A 91 7.35 -20.40 -2.53
CA GLY A 91 8.52 -21.04 -1.93
C GLY A 91 9.63 -20.07 -1.52
N ASN A 92 9.42 -18.76 -1.66
CA ASN A 92 10.39 -17.74 -1.28
C ASN A 92 10.04 -17.04 0.04
N VAL A 93 8.75 -16.90 0.38
CA VAL A 93 8.35 -16.28 1.65
C VAL A 93 8.87 -17.07 2.84
N GLU A 94 8.81 -18.41 2.76
CA GLU A 94 9.39 -19.28 3.79
C GLU A 94 10.90 -19.09 3.95
N LYS A 95 11.64 -18.92 2.84
CA LYS A 95 13.10 -18.65 2.87
C LYS A 95 13.42 -17.29 3.48
N VAL A 96 12.57 -16.28 3.22
CA VAL A 96 12.68 -14.96 3.85
C VAL A 96 12.49 -15.07 5.36
N LEU A 97 11.48 -15.81 5.83
CA LEU A 97 11.28 -16.10 7.26
C LEU A 97 12.46 -16.84 7.88
N ASP A 98 12.99 -17.86 7.17
CA ASP A 98 14.18 -18.58 7.63
C ASP A 98 15.39 -17.65 7.78
N ALA A 99 15.61 -16.75 6.83
CA ALA A 99 16.71 -15.77 6.89
C ALA A 99 16.53 -14.78 8.06
N LEU A 100 15.30 -14.28 8.27
CA LEU A 100 14.99 -13.40 9.40
C LEU A 100 15.24 -14.09 10.73
N ARG A 101 14.75 -15.32 10.90
CA ARG A 101 14.97 -16.14 12.11
C ARG A 101 16.45 -16.42 12.34
N ALA A 102 17.20 -16.81 11.30
CA ALA A 102 18.63 -17.11 11.41
C ALA A 102 19.44 -15.89 11.86
N GLU A 103 19.02 -14.71 11.46
CA GLU A 103 19.66 -13.45 11.81
C GLU A 103 19.05 -12.75 13.04
N GLY A 104 18.06 -13.35 13.72
CA GLY A 104 17.38 -12.73 14.87
C GLY A 104 16.75 -11.38 14.53
N ALA A 105 16.24 -11.24 13.31
CA ALA A 105 15.60 -10.04 12.82
C ALA A 105 14.08 -10.21 12.77
N THR A 106 13.34 -9.17 13.13
CA THR A 106 11.88 -9.11 12.97
C THR A 106 11.49 -8.11 11.89
N GLY A 107 10.29 -8.29 11.33
CA GLY A 107 9.74 -7.39 10.32
C GLY A 107 8.22 -7.35 10.37
N ALA A 108 7.63 -6.52 9.53
CA ALA A 108 6.19 -6.42 9.37
C ALA A 108 5.78 -6.89 7.97
N PHE A 109 4.86 -7.86 7.92
CA PHE A 109 4.34 -8.44 6.70
C PHE A 109 2.96 -7.85 6.41
N PHE A 110 2.85 -7.04 5.38
CA PHE A 110 1.59 -6.54 4.86
C PHE A 110 1.04 -7.59 3.88
N ILE A 111 0.04 -8.34 4.32
CA ILE A 111 -0.46 -9.50 3.59
C ILE A 111 -1.83 -9.23 2.94
N LEU A 112 -2.16 -10.01 1.91
CA LEU A 112 -3.46 -10.05 1.28
C LEU A 112 -4.33 -11.20 1.82
N GLY A 113 -5.64 -11.12 1.59
CA GLY A 113 -6.58 -12.19 1.92
C GLY A 113 -6.18 -13.55 1.36
N HIS A 114 -5.63 -13.58 0.15
CA HIS A 114 -5.13 -14.82 -0.46
C HIS A 114 -4.07 -15.55 0.39
N VAL A 115 -3.17 -14.80 1.04
CA VAL A 115 -2.15 -15.40 1.92
C VAL A 115 -2.80 -15.98 3.17
N ALA A 116 -3.71 -15.23 3.80
CA ALA A 116 -4.41 -15.69 5.00
C ALA A 116 -5.24 -16.95 4.76
N GLU A 117 -5.92 -17.04 3.61
CA GLU A 117 -6.81 -18.15 3.29
C GLU A 117 -6.11 -19.38 2.75
N LYS A 118 -5.13 -19.20 1.87
CA LYS A 118 -4.46 -20.31 1.19
C LYS A 118 -3.25 -20.84 1.97
N TYR A 119 -2.66 -19.99 2.79
CA TYR A 119 -1.44 -20.32 3.54
C TYR A 119 -1.57 -19.94 5.03
N PRO A 120 -2.62 -20.43 5.74
CA PRO A 120 -2.84 -20.06 7.14
C PRO A 120 -1.68 -20.48 8.06
N ALA A 121 -1.01 -21.60 7.77
CA ALA A 121 0.17 -22.01 8.51
C ALA A 121 1.34 -21.03 8.36
N LEU A 122 1.52 -20.45 7.17
CA LEU A 122 2.53 -19.42 6.92
C LEU A 122 2.20 -18.11 7.65
N THR A 123 0.92 -17.71 7.61
CA THR A 123 0.44 -16.53 8.35
C THR A 123 0.64 -16.71 9.87
N ARG A 124 0.35 -17.91 10.39
CA ARG A 124 0.62 -18.27 11.79
C ARG A 124 2.12 -18.22 12.08
N ARG A 125 2.96 -18.80 11.22
CA ARG A 125 4.41 -18.79 11.36
C ARG A 125 4.97 -17.36 11.48
N MET A 126 4.49 -16.43 10.65
CA MET A 126 4.89 -15.00 10.75
C MET A 126 4.67 -14.47 12.17
N ALA A 127 3.49 -14.70 12.75
CA ALA A 127 3.15 -14.23 14.08
C ALA A 127 3.96 -14.96 15.18
N ASP A 128 4.09 -16.29 15.09
CA ASP A 128 4.80 -17.12 16.08
C ASP A 128 6.31 -16.81 16.13
N GLU A 129 6.90 -16.37 15.01
CA GLU A 129 8.29 -15.90 14.91
C GLU A 129 8.47 -14.41 15.31
N GLY A 130 7.40 -13.77 15.81
CA GLY A 130 7.45 -12.40 16.34
C GLY A 130 7.36 -11.30 15.29
N HIS A 131 6.96 -11.64 14.06
CA HIS A 131 6.71 -10.65 13.03
C HIS A 131 5.29 -10.06 13.17
N LEU A 132 5.12 -8.80 12.77
CA LEU A 132 3.79 -8.21 12.67
C LEU A 132 3.09 -8.68 11.38
N VAL A 133 1.87 -9.17 11.51
CA VAL A 133 0.96 -9.40 10.38
C VAL A 133 0.10 -8.16 10.23
N CYS A 134 0.24 -7.45 9.10
CA CYS A 134 -0.33 -6.15 8.83
C CYS A 134 -1.28 -6.17 7.63
N ASN A 135 -2.10 -5.14 7.50
CA ASN A 135 -3.16 -5.06 6.50
C ASN A 135 -2.67 -4.45 5.18
N HIS A 136 -2.80 -5.22 4.07
CA HIS A 136 -2.56 -4.75 2.70
C HIS A 136 -3.81 -4.80 1.82
N THR A 137 -5.00 -4.69 2.43
CA THR A 137 -6.32 -5.01 1.88
C THR A 137 -6.54 -6.51 1.68
N TYR A 138 -7.80 -6.89 1.50
CA TYR A 138 -8.13 -8.28 1.20
C TYR A 138 -7.78 -8.66 -0.24
N SER A 139 -8.14 -7.80 -1.20
CA SER A 139 -8.07 -8.11 -2.65
C SER A 139 -7.00 -7.33 -3.43
N HIS A 140 -6.09 -6.62 -2.76
CA HIS A 140 -5.13 -5.69 -3.38
C HIS A 140 -5.81 -4.55 -4.14
N LYS A 141 -6.99 -4.13 -3.67
CA LYS A 141 -7.76 -3.09 -4.32
C LYS A 141 -7.20 -1.70 -4.05
N ASN A 142 -7.04 -0.90 -5.09
CA ASN A 142 -6.77 0.52 -4.93
C ASN A 142 -8.01 1.19 -4.30
N LEU A 143 -7.82 1.79 -3.13
CA LEU A 143 -8.89 2.37 -2.31
C LEU A 143 -9.07 3.89 -2.50
N CYS A 144 -8.30 4.54 -3.40
CA CYS A 144 -8.49 5.96 -3.69
C CYS A 144 -9.91 6.23 -4.23
N GLY A 145 -10.59 7.21 -3.65
CA GLY A 145 -11.98 7.53 -3.97
C GLY A 145 -12.99 6.43 -3.62
N ALA A 146 -12.58 5.43 -2.83
CA ALA A 146 -13.50 4.41 -2.33
C ALA A 146 -14.36 4.98 -1.18
N SER A 147 -15.59 4.46 -1.04
CA SER A 147 -16.43 4.80 0.12
C SER A 147 -15.85 4.21 1.41
N ARG A 148 -16.22 4.80 2.56
CA ARG A 148 -15.83 4.30 3.88
C ARG A 148 -16.22 2.82 4.07
N GLU A 149 -17.38 2.41 3.56
CA GLU A 149 -17.87 1.05 3.63
C GLU A 149 -16.98 0.09 2.83
N THR A 150 -16.54 0.50 1.64
CA THR A 150 -15.61 -0.29 0.82
C THR A 150 -14.25 -0.45 1.50
N VAL A 151 -13.73 0.64 2.11
CA VAL A 151 -12.47 0.57 2.87
C VAL A 151 -12.63 -0.37 4.06
N ALA A 152 -13.72 -0.22 4.85
CA ALA A 152 -14.00 -1.08 6.00
C ALA A 152 -14.14 -2.56 5.61
N GLU A 153 -14.80 -2.82 4.48
CA GLU A 153 -14.96 -4.19 3.96
C GLU A 153 -13.63 -4.83 3.60
N GLU A 154 -12.77 -4.13 2.86
CA GLU A 154 -11.45 -4.64 2.44
C GLU A 154 -10.53 -4.91 3.65
N LEU A 155 -10.50 -4.00 4.63
CA LEU A 155 -9.69 -4.17 5.83
C LEU A 155 -10.26 -5.26 6.75
N GLY A 156 -11.56 -5.25 6.99
CA GLY A 156 -12.23 -6.19 7.89
C GLY A 156 -12.26 -7.63 7.36
N LYS A 157 -12.40 -7.83 6.04
CA LYS A 157 -12.30 -9.16 5.44
C LYS A 157 -10.94 -9.81 5.67
N LEU A 158 -9.86 -9.04 5.56
CA LEU A 158 -8.53 -9.55 5.86
C LEU A 158 -8.38 -9.89 7.35
N GLU A 159 -8.83 -9.01 8.25
CA GLU A 159 -8.80 -9.29 9.69
C GLU A 159 -9.53 -10.61 10.01
N THR A 160 -10.72 -10.80 9.44
CA THR A 160 -11.52 -12.01 9.63
C THR A 160 -10.79 -13.25 9.07
N ALA A 161 -10.26 -13.17 7.86
CA ALA A 161 -9.52 -14.29 7.24
C ALA A 161 -8.28 -14.70 8.06
N CYS A 162 -7.54 -13.75 8.61
CA CYS A 162 -6.40 -14.03 9.48
C CYS A 162 -6.82 -14.65 10.82
N LEU A 163 -7.87 -14.12 11.44
CA LEU A 163 -8.35 -14.62 12.73
C LEU A 163 -8.95 -16.02 12.61
N GLU A 164 -9.84 -16.22 11.64
CA GLU A 164 -10.53 -17.51 11.46
C GLU A 164 -9.61 -18.58 10.86
N GLY A 165 -8.80 -18.23 9.86
CA GLY A 165 -7.92 -19.18 9.17
C GLY A 165 -6.66 -19.52 9.95
N ALA A 166 -5.98 -18.54 10.49
CA ALA A 166 -4.70 -18.69 11.16
C ALA A 166 -4.72 -18.45 12.67
N GLY A 167 -5.82 -17.95 13.24
CA GLY A 167 -5.92 -17.50 14.64
C GLY A 167 -4.96 -16.34 14.94
N VAL A 168 -4.69 -15.49 13.93
CA VAL A 168 -3.78 -14.36 14.03
C VAL A 168 -4.57 -13.05 14.04
N THR A 169 -4.32 -12.20 15.04
CA THR A 169 -4.86 -10.84 15.05
C THR A 169 -3.97 -9.95 14.18
N VAL A 170 -4.57 -9.28 13.20
CA VAL A 170 -3.88 -8.31 12.33
C VAL A 170 -3.51 -7.06 13.15
N ALA A 171 -2.25 -6.68 13.12
CA ALA A 171 -1.78 -5.44 13.72
C ALA A 171 -2.38 -4.22 12.99
N LYS A 172 -2.66 -3.15 13.73
CA LYS A 172 -3.32 -1.94 13.18
C LYS A 172 -2.37 -1.07 12.36
N TYR A 173 -1.64 -1.73 11.45
CA TYR A 173 -0.82 -1.10 10.41
C TYR A 173 -1.38 -1.45 9.05
N PHE A 174 -1.51 -0.42 8.21
CA PHE A 174 -2.03 -0.52 6.86
C PHE A 174 -1.00 -0.03 5.85
N ARG A 175 -0.92 -0.70 4.71
CA ARG A 175 -0.20 -0.19 3.54
C ARG A 175 -1.14 -0.19 2.34
N PRO A 176 -1.30 0.96 1.65
CA PRO A 176 -2.14 1.01 0.47
C PRO A 176 -1.50 0.21 -0.67
N PRO A 177 -2.27 -0.58 -1.42
CA PRO A 177 -1.82 -1.22 -2.64
C PRO A 177 -1.13 -0.25 -3.59
N GLU A 178 0.00 -0.68 -4.19
CA GLU A 178 0.82 0.14 -5.10
C GLU A 178 1.38 1.44 -4.46
N GLY A 179 1.21 1.65 -3.17
CA GLY A 179 1.50 2.91 -2.51
C GLY A 179 0.61 4.06 -2.96
N THR A 180 -0.52 3.79 -3.60
CA THR A 180 -1.41 4.83 -4.09
C THR A 180 -2.38 5.28 -3.00
N PHE A 181 -2.46 6.60 -2.76
CA PHE A 181 -3.28 7.16 -1.69
C PHE A 181 -3.99 8.45 -2.11
N ASP A 182 -5.07 8.78 -1.42
CA ASP A 182 -5.66 10.11 -1.31
C ASP A 182 -5.95 10.42 0.16
N THR A 183 -6.23 11.68 0.48
CA THR A 183 -6.42 12.13 1.86
C THR A 183 -7.70 11.57 2.50
N ASP A 184 -8.74 11.32 1.71
CA ASP A 184 -10.00 10.78 2.22
C ASP A 184 -9.84 9.31 2.63
N MET A 185 -9.12 8.53 1.83
CA MET A 185 -8.75 7.15 2.18
C MET A 185 -7.87 7.12 3.42
N LEU A 186 -6.81 7.95 3.50
CA LEU A 186 -5.93 8.01 4.65
C LEU A 186 -6.68 8.37 5.94
N LYS A 187 -7.57 9.37 5.86
CA LYS A 187 -8.41 9.75 7.00
C LYS A 187 -9.33 8.61 7.41
N THR A 188 -9.95 7.94 6.45
CA THR A 188 -10.85 6.81 6.72
C THR A 188 -10.12 5.68 7.43
N VAL A 189 -8.93 5.33 6.97
CA VAL A 189 -8.07 4.29 7.56
C VAL A 189 -7.63 4.68 8.98
N GLN A 190 -7.24 5.96 9.19
CA GLN A 190 -6.89 6.50 10.50
C GLN A 190 -8.08 6.44 11.48
N ASP A 191 -9.29 6.83 11.03
CA ASP A 191 -10.52 6.78 11.84
C ASP A 191 -10.90 5.34 12.25
N MET A 192 -10.39 4.32 11.54
CA MET A 192 -10.53 2.90 11.87
C MET A 192 -9.43 2.39 12.82
N GLY A 193 -8.57 3.28 13.30
CA GLY A 193 -7.50 2.98 14.25
C GLY A 193 -6.23 2.42 13.61
N TYR A 194 -6.09 2.49 12.28
CA TYR A 194 -4.88 2.08 11.59
C TYR A 194 -3.87 3.23 11.45
N LYS A 195 -2.59 2.88 11.50
CA LYS A 195 -1.48 3.73 11.10
C LYS A 195 -1.05 3.31 9.69
N THR A 196 -0.93 4.27 8.77
CA THR A 196 -0.53 3.97 7.39
C THR A 196 1.00 3.97 7.27
N VAL A 197 1.57 2.90 6.71
CA VAL A 197 3.03 2.74 6.61
C VAL A 197 3.44 2.66 5.14
N PHE A 198 4.15 3.69 4.70
CA PHE A 198 4.87 3.72 3.44
C PHE A 198 6.33 3.28 3.64
N TRP A 199 7.24 3.72 2.79
CA TRP A 199 8.65 3.33 2.84
C TRP A 199 9.56 4.47 2.41
N SER A 200 10.80 4.48 2.88
CA SER A 200 11.83 5.40 2.42
C SER A 200 12.81 4.75 1.44
N PHE A 201 12.76 3.43 1.31
CA PHE A 201 13.49 2.68 0.30
C PHE A 201 12.67 1.50 -0.22
N ALA A 202 12.64 1.35 -1.53
CA ALA A 202 12.18 0.18 -2.26
C ALA A 202 12.92 0.07 -3.60
N TYR A 203 12.82 -1.07 -4.25
CA TYR A 203 13.31 -1.25 -5.61
C TYR A 203 12.43 -2.25 -6.38
N ALA A 204 12.65 -2.37 -7.70
CA ALA A 204 11.82 -3.24 -8.54
C ALA A 204 12.21 -4.71 -8.33
N ASP A 205 11.57 -5.37 -7.37
CA ASP A 205 11.76 -6.76 -6.95
C ASP A 205 10.50 -7.62 -7.09
N TRP A 206 9.35 -7.01 -7.38
CA TRP A 206 8.03 -7.66 -7.42
C TRP A 206 7.76 -8.49 -8.68
N ASP A 207 8.48 -8.22 -9.79
CA ASP A 207 8.29 -8.95 -11.04
C ASP A 207 9.08 -10.25 -11.03
N ASN A 208 8.39 -11.38 -10.78
CA ASN A 208 9.03 -12.70 -10.71
C ASN A 208 9.58 -13.21 -12.05
N GLN A 209 9.19 -12.59 -13.17
CA GLN A 209 9.74 -12.91 -14.48
C GLN A 209 11.00 -12.08 -14.81
N LYS A 210 11.22 -10.99 -14.05
CA LYS A 210 12.33 -10.06 -14.27
C LYS A 210 13.04 -9.75 -12.96
N GLN A 211 13.60 -10.78 -12.36
CA GLN A 211 14.31 -10.62 -11.10
C GLN A 211 15.65 -9.90 -11.29
N PRO A 212 15.99 -8.95 -10.39
CA PRO A 212 17.28 -8.27 -10.42
C PRO A 212 18.44 -9.23 -10.14
N ASP A 213 19.62 -8.92 -10.67
CA ASP A 213 20.85 -9.61 -10.29
C ASP A 213 21.08 -9.53 -8.78
N PRO A 214 21.38 -10.64 -8.08
CA PRO A 214 21.55 -10.68 -6.62
C PRO A 214 22.60 -9.71 -6.09
N ALA A 215 23.77 -9.61 -6.74
CA ALA A 215 24.84 -8.73 -6.30
C ALA A 215 24.45 -7.24 -6.48
N ALA A 216 23.82 -6.92 -7.62
CA ALA A 216 23.30 -5.57 -7.88
C ALA A 216 22.18 -5.18 -6.91
N ALA A 217 21.29 -6.11 -6.57
CA ALA A 217 20.21 -5.91 -5.61
C ALA A 217 20.77 -5.66 -4.19
N LYS A 218 21.67 -6.52 -3.72
CA LYS A 218 22.36 -6.34 -2.43
C LYS A 218 23.04 -4.98 -2.37
N LYS A 219 23.82 -4.64 -3.39
CA LYS A 219 24.48 -3.33 -3.47
C LYS A 219 23.49 -2.18 -3.41
N LYS A 220 22.37 -2.25 -4.16
CA LYS A 220 21.33 -1.22 -4.18
C LYS A 220 20.69 -1.01 -2.82
N ILE A 221 20.36 -2.07 -2.09
CA ILE A 221 19.81 -2.00 -0.73
C ILE A 221 20.84 -1.29 0.19
N LEU A 222 22.08 -1.74 0.19
CA LEU A 222 23.12 -1.25 1.09
C LEU A 222 23.57 0.18 0.78
N ASP A 223 23.57 0.61 -0.48
CA ASP A 223 23.93 1.98 -0.89
C ASP A 223 22.85 3.00 -0.48
N ASN A 224 21.58 2.57 -0.36
CA ASN A 224 20.46 3.43 0.04
C ASN A 224 20.11 3.31 1.53
N LEU A 225 20.87 2.51 2.26
CA LEU A 225 20.68 2.33 3.70
C LEU A 225 20.93 3.64 4.42
N HIS A 226 20.01 4.06 5.28
CA HIS A 226 20.12 5.24 6.13
C HIS A 226 19.46 4.98 7.48
N ASN A 227 19.87 5.73 8.49
CA ASN A 227 19.30 5.60 9.82
C ASN A 227 17.83 6.00 9.81
N GLY A 228 16.96 5.21 10.45
CA GLY A 228 15.51 5.40 10.44
C GLY A 228 14.80 4.92 9.16
N ALA A 229 15.47 4.15 8.29
CA ALA A 229 14.89 3.69 7.05
C ALA A 229 13.72 2.70 7.27
N VAL A 230 12.59 2.95 6.60
CA VAL A 230 11.55 1.94 6.38
C VAL A 230 11.81 1.31 5.02
N ILE A 231 12.16 0.03 5.02
CA ILE A 231 12.56 -0.72 3.83
C ILE A 231 11.39 -1.58 3.38
N LEU A 232 10.96 -1.41 2.13
CA LEU A 232 9.99 -2.30 1.49
C LEU A 232 10.72 -3.31 0.61
N LEU A 233 10.45 -4.59 0.84
CA LEU A 233 10.85 -5.72 0.00
C LEU A 233 9.64 -6.61 -0.29
N HIS A 234 9.65 -7.31 -1.43
CA HIS A 234 8.65 -8.33 -1.72
C HIS A 234 9.24 -9.71 -1.40
N PRO A 235 8.65 -10.47 -0.45
CA PRO A 235 9.22 -11.75 -0.02
C PRO A 235 9.03 -12.86 -1.06
N THR A 236 8.19 -12.64 -2.07
CA THR A 236 8.03 -13.53 -3.23
C THR A 236 9.19 -13.43 -4.23
N SER A 237 10.08 -12.43 -4.10
CA SER A 237 11.27 -12.26 -4.91
C SER A 237 12.29 -13.35 -4.65
N ALA A 238 12.66 -14.10 -5.69
CA ALA A 238 13.74 -15.10 -5.59
C ALA A 238 15.09 -14.44 -5.25
N THR A 239 15.33 -13.24 -5.76
CA THR A 239 16.52 -12.46 -5.46
C THR A 239 16.57 -12.09 -3.97
N ASN A 240 15.47 -11.54 -3.42
CA ASN A 240 15.41 -11.20 -1.99
C ASN A 240 15.60 -12.44 -1.12
N ALA A 241 14.92 -13.54 -1.44
CA ALA A 241 15.07 -14.79 -0.71
C ALA A 241 16.53 -15.32 -0.69
N ALA A 242 17.28 -15.08 -1.78
CA ALA A 242 18.67 -15.50 -1.88
C ALA A 242 19.65 -14.59 -1.12
N ILE A 243 19.38 -13.28 -1.03
CA ILE A 243 20.37 -12.32 -0.50
C ILE A 243 20.05 -11.81 0.90
N LEU A 244 18.82 -12.01 1.42
CA LEU A 244 18.35 -11.34 2.64
C LEU A 244 19.26 -11.62 3.84
N GLY A 245 19.66 -12.87 4.06
CA GLY A 245 20.57 -13.22 5.16
C GLY A 245 21.89 -12.44 5.10
N ASP A 246 22.48 -12.33 3.90
CA ASP A 246 23.70 -11.54 3.70
C ASP A 246 23.49 -10.04 3.92
N VAL A 247 22.35 -9.52 3.47
CA VAL A 247 21.97 -8.11 3.67
C VAL A 247 21.83 -7.80 5.15
N LEU A 248 21.14 -8.66 5.91
CA LEU A 248 20.92 -8.48 7.34
C LEU A 248 22.24 -8.51 8.13
N ARG A 249 23.14 -9.45 7.79
CA ARG A 249 24.48 -9.50 8.41
C ARG A 249 25.30 -8.23 8.14
N GLU A 250 25.25 -7.74 6.91
CA GLU A 250 25.95 -6.52 6.54
C GLU A 250 25.36 -5.29 7.24
N MET A 251 24.02 -5.20 7.39
CA MET A 251 23.36 -4.14 8.16
C MET A 251 23.83 -4.15 9.62
N LYS A 252 23.86 -5.33 10.27
CA LYS A 252 24.36 -5.49 11.63
C LYS A 252 25.83 -5.10 11.74
N ALA A 253 26.68 -5.52 10.79
CA ALA A 253 28.11 -5.15 10.75
C ALA A 253 28.32 -3.64 10.64
N ARG A 254 27.39 -2.91 10.04
CA ARG A 254 27.37 -1.43 9.97
C ARG A 254 26.73 -0.79 11.20
N GLY A 255 26.38 -1.56 12.22
CA GLY A 255 25.80 -1.08 13.47
C GLY A 255 24.29 -0.81 13.42
N TYR A 256 23.57 -1.31 12.42
CA TYR A 256 22.11 -1.19 12.39
C TYR A 256 21.45 -2.31 13.20
N ARG A 257 20.47 -1.95 14.01
CA ARG A 257 19.48 -2.85 14.60
C ARG A 257 18.18 -2.83 13.81
N PHE A 258 17.33 -3.81 14.05
CA PHE A 258 16.02 -3.92 13.44
C PHE A 258 14.96 -3.47 14.42
N GLY A 259 14.26 -2.37 14.11
CA GLY A 259 13.18 -1.82 14.92
C GLY A 259 11.82 -2.38 14.52
N THR A 260 10.83 -2.22 15.38
CA THR A 260 9.43 -2.59 15.13
C THR A 260 8.60 -1.40 14.64
N LEU A 261 7.46 -1.65 14.00
CA LEU A 261 6.54 -0.56 13.64
C LEU A 261 5.96 0.15 14.87
N ASP A 262 5.88 -0.52 16.01
CA ASP A 262 5.47 0.11 17.27
C ASP A 262 6.50 1.16 17.69
N GLU A 263 7.80 0.83 17.60
CA GLU A 263 8.87 1.80 17.84
C GLU A 263 8.82 2.95 16.82
N LEU A 264 8.69 2.65 15.52
CA LEU A 264 8.59 3.68 14.46
C LEU A 264 7.49 4.70 14.76
N THR A 265 6.36 4.23 15.23
CA THR A 265 5.15 5.03 15.42
C THR A 265 4.97 5.58 16.83
N GLY A 266 6.00 5.48 17.67
CA GLY A 266 6.01 6.03 19.03
C GLY A 266 5.24 5.17 20.03
N GLY A 267 5.20 3.87 19.81
CA GLY A 267 4.56 2.79 20.55
C GLY A 267 3.76 3.12 21.79
N VAL A 268 2.60 2.52 21.98
CA VAL A 268 1.94 2.43 23.27
C VAL A 268 2.13 1.02 23.78
#